data_fbec152fb859c8557449ef3bdbbe47e8
#
_entry.id   fbec152fb859c8557449ef3bdbbe47e8
#
_cell.length_a   1.000
_cell.length_b   1.000
_cell.length_c   1.000
_cell.angle_alpha   90.00
_cell.angle_beta   90.00
_cell.angle_gamma   90.00
#
_symmetry.space_group_name_H-M   'P 1'
#
loop_
_entity.id
_entity.type
_entity.pdbx_description
1 polymer ?
#
loop_
_entity_poly.entity_id
_entity_poly.type
_entity_poly.pdbx_seq_one_letter_code
_entity_poly.pdbx_strand_id
1 'polypeptide(L)'
;MVGVECLVTSPNSFSTLEHQRLRTTALCVSLKQRFAELHARDFPDDGAAKSLSLLADLLSILQKRVEVIPDEKILVMASDIVIGLGATLEFFDNAGTDQTPRGLVVLLQSLYGRLNRPSNLLAWPQSNYNFTIRPLVRVLKVMFGNLGPDADIDAVFQAYTGPHDLVSFPRIERDNVRMYAVFGHEMGHEIADGFLN
;
A
#
# COMPACT_ATOMS: atom_id res chain seq x y z
N MET A 1 18.45 -12.75 -65.24
CA MET A 1 17.44 -12.98 -64.20
C MET A 1 18.08 -12.68 -62.88
N VAL A 2 17.77 -11.53 -62.30
CA VAL A 2 18.29 -11.12 -61.00
C VAL A 2 17.17 -11.39 -59.98
N GLY A 3 17.43 -12.36 -59.10
CA GLY A 3 16.46 -12.67 -58.02
C GLY A 3 16.46 -11.57 -56.98
N VAL A 4 15.32 -10.94 -56.80
CA VAL A 4 15.06 -10.02 -55.68
C VAL A 4 14.69 -10.88 -54.47
N GLU A 5 15.64 -11.07 -53.54
CA GLU A 5 15.33 -11.63 -52.21
C GLU A 5 14.54 -10.57 -51.45
N CYS A 6 13.26 -10.85 -51.26
CA CYS A 6 12.41 -10.10 -50.35
C CYS A 6 12.80 -10.47 -48.93
N LEU A 7 13.56 -9.60 -48.25
CA LEU A 7 13.76 -9.67 -46.79
C LEU A 7 12.45 -9.42 -46.10
N VAL A 8 11.75 -10.50 -45.76
CA VAL A 8 10.63 -10.47 -44.83
C VAL A 8 11.20 -10.24 -43.45
N THR A 9 11.25 -8.97 -43.04
CA THR A 9 11.51 -8.61 -41.64
C THR A 9 10.36 -9.14 -40.82
N SER A 10 10.60 -10.17 -40.00
CA SER A 10 9.68 -10.66 -39.00
C SER A 10 9.17 -9.50 -38.14
N PRO A 11 7.84 -9.41 -37.88
CA PRO A 11 7.32 -8.38 -36.98
C PRO A 11 7.85 -8.65 -35.56
N ASN A 12 8.50 -7.63 -35.00
CA ASN A 12 8.92 -7.39 -33.63
C ASN A 12 8.47 -8.48 -32.60
N SER A 13 9.31 -9.48 -32.38
CA SER A 13 9.28 -10.27 -31.16
C SER A 13 9.86 -9.38 -30.04
N PHE A 14 9.01 -8.66 -29.31
CA PHE A 14 9.42 -8.02 -28.05
C PHE A 14 10.13 -9.08 -27.20
N SER A 15 11.27 -8.73 -26.60
CA SER A 15 11.91 -9.63 -25.65
C SER A 15 10.96 -9.86 -24.46
N THR A 16 11.06 -11.01 -23.80
CA THR A 16 10.23 -11.30 -22.59
C THR A 16 10.35 -10.17 -21.56
N LEU A 17 11.55 -9.61 -21.41
CA LEU A 17 11.83 -8.48 -20.52
C LEU A 17 11.04 -7.22 -20.91
N GLU A 18 10.99 -6.86 -22.20
CA GLU A 18 10.24 -5.69 -22.67
C GLU A 18 8.74 -5.88 -22.47
N HIS A 19 8.22 -7.07 -22.73
CA HIS A 19 6.82 -7.39 -22.49
C HIS A 19 6.45 -7.26 -21.00
N GLN A 20 7.30 -7.79 -20.13
CA GLN A 20 7.13 -7.68 -18.69
C GLN A 20 7.20 -6.23 -18.22
N ARG A 21 8.15 -5.44 -18.76
CA ARG A 21 8.29 -4.00 -18.46
C ARG A 21 7.03 -3.22 -18.84
N LEU A 22 6.53 -3.40 -20.06
CA LEU A 22 5.31 -2.74 -20.55
C LEU A 22 4.11 -3.08 -19.67
N ARG A 23 3.95 -4.37 -19.32
CA ARG A 23 2.89 -4.82 -18.42
C ARG A 23 2.99 -4.17 -17.04
N THR A 24 4.16 -4.17 -16.44
CA THR A 24 4.38 -3.60 -15.10
C THR A 24 4.15 -2.08 -15.11
N THR A 25 4.62 -1.38 -16.15
CA THR A 25 4.36 0.07 -16.31
C THR A 25 2.88 0.35 -16.46
N ALA A 26 2.14 -0.44 -17.25
CA ALA A 26 0.70 -0.29 -17.39
C ALA A 26 -0.05 -0.50 -16.06
N LEU A 27 0.37 -1.49 -15.26
CA LEU A 27 -0.16 -1.69 -13.90
C LEU A 27 0.12 -0.50 -12.98
N CYS A 28 1.33 0.08 -13.02
CA CYS A 28 1.66 1.30 -12.26
C CYS A 28 0.73 2.46 -12.62
N VAL A 29 0.51 2.69 -13.91
CA VAL A 29 -0.38 3.77 -14.39
C VAL A 29 -1.81 3.57 -13.90
N SER A 30 -2.36 2.35 -14.07
CA SER A 30 -3.71 2.01 -13.62
C SER A 30 -3.86 2.19 -12.10
N LEU A 31 -2.87 1.74 -11.33
CA LEU A 31 -2.89 1.85 -9.88
C LEU A 31 -2.80 3.30 -9.40
N LYS A 32 -1.96 4.13 -10.06
CA LYS A 32 -1.90 5.58 -9.78
C LYS A 32 -3.24 6.27 -10.00
N GLN A 33 -3.92 5.95 -11.10
CA GLN A 33 -5.24 6.49 -11.37
C GLN A 33 -6.21 6.09 -10.25
N ARG A 34 -6.16 4.83 -9.82
CA ARG A 34 -7.03 4.34 -8.75
C ARG A 34 -6.75 5.01 -7.41
N PHE A 35 -5.48 5.24 -7.06
CA PHE A 35 -5.12 6.00 -5.86
C PHE A 35 -5.64 7.44 -5.91
N ALA A 36 -5.56 8.11 -7.08
CA ALA A 36 -6.10 9.45 -7.25
C ALA A 36 -7.64 9.50 -7.06
N GLU A 37 -8.37 8.51 -7.59
CA GLU A 37 -9.81 8.36 -7.40
C GLU A 37 -10.16 8.17 -5.91
N LEU A 38 -9.39 7.33 -5.20
CA LEU A 38 -9.58 7.08 -3.78
C LEU A 38 -9.27 8.32 -2.93
N HIS A 39 -8.29 9.12 -3.33
CA HIS A 39 -7.92 10.35 -2.61
C HIS A 39 -9.06 11.38 -2.58
N ALA A 40 -10.00 11.30 -3.52
CA ALA A 40 -11.18 12.16 -3.57
C ALA A 40 -12.35 11.66 -2.68
N ARG A 41 -12.21 10.51 -2.02
CA ARG A 41 -13.24 9.95 -1.14
C ARG A 41 -13.27 10.64 0.22
N ASP A 42 -14.44 10.57 0.86
CA ASP A 42 -14.62 11.00 2.24
C ASP A 42 -14.17 9.87 3.20
N PHE A 43 -13.09 10.13 3.92
CA PHE A 43 -12.57 9.27 4.96
C PHE A 43 -12.92 9.83 6.36
N PRO A 44 -12.98 8.97 7.40
CA PRO A 44 -13.26 9.43 8.76
C PRO A 44 -12.22 10.42 9.32
N ASP A 45 -10.97 10.37 8.82
CA ASP A 45 -9.87 11.26 9.17
C ASP A 45 -8.84 11.39 8.03
N ASP A 46 -7.78 12.17 8.25
CA ASP A 46 -6.72 12.41 7.27
C ASP A 46 -5.73 11.24 7.12
N GLY A 47 -5.76 10.24 8.00
CA GLY A 47 -4.80 9.15 8.02
C GLY A 47 -4.82 8.32 6.74
N ALA A 48 -6.02 8.05 6.22
CA ALA A 48 -6.20 7.34 4.96
C ALA A 48 -5.61 8.13 3.78
N ALA A 49 -5.88 9.44 3.70
CA ALA A 49 -5.36 10.31 2.64
C ALA A 49 -3.82 10.38 2.68
N LYS A 50 -3.22 10.50 3.87
CA LYS A 50 -1.76 10.47 4.04
C LYS A 50 -1.16 9.14 3.65
N SER A 51 -1.82 8.02 3.98
CA SER A 51 -1.38 6.69 3.59
C SER A 51 -1.46 6.47 2.07
N LEU A 52 -2.51 6.99 1.41
CA LEU A 52 -2.62 6.99 -0.05
C LEU A 52 -1.50 7.79 -0.71
N SER A 53 -1.15 8.96 -0.15
CA SER A 53 -0.05 9.79 -0.65
C SER A 53 1.29 9.04 -0.55
N LEU A 54 1.57 8.39 0.59
CA LEU A 54 2.76 7.54 0.76
C LEU A 54 2.82 6.44 -0.33
N LEU A 55 1.71 5.73 -0.55
CA LEU A 55 1.66 4.66 -1.56
C LEU A 55 1.84 5.20 -2.99
N ALA A 56 1.28 6.36 -3.30
CA ALA A 56 1.40 7.00 -4.60
C ALA A 56 2.84 7.46 -4.89
N ASP A 57 3.55 7.98 -3.89
CA ASP A 57 4.94 8.39 -4.01
C ASP A 57 5.86 7.18 -4.20
N LEU A 58 5.70 6.13 -3.41
CA LEU A 58 6.45 4.87 -3.58
C LEU A 58 6.20 4.26 -4.97
N LEU A 59 4.95 4.24 -5.43
CA LEU A 59 4.59 3.73 -6.75
C LEU A 59 5.21 4.58 -7.87
N SER A 60 5.36 5.90 -7.65
CA SER A 60 5.97 6.81 -8.63
C SER A 60 7.45 6.54 -8.80
N ILE A 61 8.17 6.24 -7.71
CA ILE A 61 9.57 5.83 -7.76
C ILE A 61 9.70 4.47 -8.43
N LEU A 62 8.86 3.50 -8.03
CA LEU A 62 8.88 2.17 -8.60
C LEU A 62 8.65 2.17 -10.11
N GLN A 63 7.72 3.00 -10.60
CA GLN A 63 7.47 3.15 -12.05
C GLN A 63 8.71 3.62 -12.79
N LYS A 64 9.42 4.65 -12.28
CA LYS A 64 10.67 5.13 -12.89
C LYS A 64 11.75 4.04 -12.91
N ARG A 65 11.85 3.25 -11.84
CA ARG A 65 12.80 2.13 -11.77
C ARG A 65 12.48 1.04 -12.80
N VAL A 66 11.23 0.66 -12.95
CA VAL A 66 10.77 -0.35 -13.91
C VAL A 66 11.25 -0.04 -15.34
N GLU A 67 11.30 1.24 -15.71
CA GLU A 67 11.75 1.67 -17.05
C GLU A 67 13.22 1.33 -17.32
N VAL A 68 14.06 1.28 -16.28
CA VAL A 68 15.52 1.14 -16.40
C VAL A 68 16.09 -0.19 -15.86
N ILE A 69 15.29 -1.04 -15.22
CA ILE A 69 15.73 -2.33 -14.68
C ILE A 69 16.19 -3.24 -15.84
N PRO A 70 17.48 -3.66 -15.87
CA PRO A 70 17.98 -4.54 -16.91
C PRO A 70 17.80 -6.03 -16.59
N ASP A 71 17.60 -6.39 -15.32
CA ASP A 71 17.50 -7.76 -14.84
C ASP A 71 16.02 -8.20 -14.75
N GLU A 72 15.71 -9.31 -15.42
CA GLU A 72 14.36 -9.86 -15.48
C GLU A 72 13.84 -10.26 -14.08
N LYS A 73 14.70 -10.81 -13.22
CA LYS A 73 14.30 -11.23 -11.87
C LYS A 73 13.91 -10.02 -11.00
N ILE A 74 14.70 -8.95 -11.08
CA ILE A 74 14.40 -7.71 -10.37
C ILE A 74 13.10 -7.09 -10.91
N LEU A 75 12.88 -7.17 -12.22
CA LEU A 75 11.64 -6.67 -12.83
C LEU A 75 10.41 -7.48 -12.38
N VAL A 76 10.53 -8.80 -12.23
CA VAL A 76 9.47 -9.64 -11.65
C VAL A 76 9.19 -9.23 -10.21
N MET A 77 10.22 -9.03 -9.38
CA MET A 77 10.06 -8.56 -8.00
C MET A 77 9.38 -7.19 -7.95
N ALA A 78 9.74 -6.26 -8.83
CA ALA A 78 9.07 -4.97 -8.96
C ALA A 78 7.59 -5.12 -9.33
N SER A 79 7.28 -6.05 -10.25
CA SER A 79 5.90 -6.38 -10.63
C SER A 79 5.10 -6.92 -9.45
N ASP A 80 5.69 -7.82 -8.64
CA ASP A 80 5.05 -8.38 -7.44
C ASP A 80 4.76 -7.30 -6.40
N ILE A 81 5.65 -6.31 -6.25
CA ILE A 81 5.41 -5.15 -5.38
C ILE A 81 4.22 -4.33 -5.90
N VAL A 82 4.14 -4.05 -7.22
CA VAL A 82 2.99 -3.33 -7.80
C VAL A 82 1.69 -4.07 -7.53
N ILE A 83 1.68 -5.39 -7.70
CA ILE A 83 0.51 -6.23 -7.39
C ILE A 83 0.17 -6.17 -5.91
N GLY A 84 1.18 -6.25 -5.02
CA GLY A 84 1.01 -6.11 -3.57
C GLY A 84 0.44 -4.74 -3.17
N LEU A 85 0.91 -3.66 -3.79
CA LEU A 85 0.31 -2.32 -3.60
C LEU A 85 -1.14 -2.28 -4.09
N GLY A 86 -1.44 -2.96 -5.20
CA GLY A 86 -2.82 -3.12 -5.70
C GLY A 86 -3.74 -3.82 -4.70
N ALA A 87 -3.25 -4.82 -3.98
CA ALA A 87 -4.01 -5.50 -2.94
C ALA A 87 -4.39 -4.58 -1.76
N THR A 88 -3.64 -3.49 -1.53
CA THR A 88 -4.00 -2.52 -0.49
C THR A 88 -5.24 -1.69 -0.82
N LEU A 89 -5.65 -1.65 -2.10
CA LEU A 89 -6.86 -0.91 -2.52
C LEU A 89 -8.11 -1.34 -1.76
N GLU A 90 -8.23 -2.63 -1.45
CA GLU A 90 -9.38 -3.16 -0.69
C GLU A 90 -9.52 -2.47 0.67
N PHE A 91 -8.41 -2.13 1.32
CA PHE A 91 -8.44 -1.44 2.61
C PHE A 91 -9.06 -0.05 2.47
N PHE A 92 -8.62 0.70 1.45
CA PHE A 92 -9.13 2.05 1.20
C PHE A 92 -10.56 2.05 0.66
N ASP A 93 -10.94 1.07 -0.16
CA ASP A 93 -12.29 0.92 -0.67
C ASP A 93 -13.30 0.71 0.46
N ASN A 94 -12.89 0.07 1.56
CA ASN A 94 -13.74 -0.20 2.73
C ASN A 94 -13.53 0.79 3.90
N ALA A 95 -12.59 1.73 3.80
CA ALA A 95 -12.27 2.68 4.88
C ALA A 95 -13.10 3.98 4.84
N GLY A 96 -13.96 4.17 3.83
CA GLY A 96 -14.81 5.34 3.72
C GLY A 96 -15.79 5.51 4.87
N THR A 97 -16.30 6.73 5.07
CA THR A 97 -17.24 7.07 6.14
C THR A 97 -18.54 6.30 6.10
N ASP A 98 -18.91 5.75 4.95
CA ASP A 98 -20.05 4.86 4.76
C ASP A 98 -19.83 3.46 5.35
N GLN A 99 -18.58 3.02 5.49
CA GLN A 99 -18.19 1.70 5.99
C GLN A 99 -17.58 1.76 7.40
N THR A 100 -16.78 2.78 7.68
CA THR A 100 -16.03 2.94 8.94
C THR A 100 -16.62 4.06 9.79
N PRO A 101 -17.15 3.76 11.00
CA PRO A 101 -17.73 4.77 11.87
C PRO A 101 -16.69 5.80 12.33
N ARG A 102 -16.99 7.09 12.19
CA ARG A 102 -16.13 8.18 12.71
C ARG A 102 -15.84 8.03 14.20
N GLY A 103 -16.82 7.59 14.99
CA GLY A 103 -16.65 7.37 16.43
C GLY A 103 -15.57 6.35 16.77
N LEU A 104 -15.40 5.30 15.94
CA LEU A 104 -14.31 4.34 16.10
C LEU A 104 -12.95 5.02 15.88
N VAL A 105 -12.80 5.81 14.81
CA VAL A 105 -11.54 6.48 14.50
C VAL A 105 -11.17 7.48 15.57
N VAL A 106 -12.13 8.27 16.08
CA VAL A 106 -11.92 9.21 17.20
C VAL A 106 -11.48 8.48 18.47
N LEU A 107 -12.08 7.33 18.77
CA LEU A 107 -11.66 6.50 19.90
C LEU A 107 -10.22 6.00 19.74
N LEU A 108 -9.89 5.44 18.57
CA LEU A 108 -8.54 4.97 18.29
C LEU A 108 -7.50 6.11 18.39
N GLN A 109 -7.78 7.25 17.81
CA GLN A 109 -6.90 8.44 17.92
C GLN A 109 -6.71 8.87 19.38
N SER A 110 -7.78 8.83 20.19
CA SER A 110 -7.69 9.12 21.62
C SER A 110 -6.81 8.11 22.37
N LEU A 111 -6.90 6.83 22.03
CA LEU A 111 -6.04 5.79 22.62
C LEU A 111 -4.58 6.02 22.23
N TYR A 112 -4.29 6.24 20.94
CA TYR A 112 -2.94 6.55 20.45
C TYR A 112 -2.37 7.82 21.08
N GLY A 113 -3.19 8.85 21.23
CA GLY A 113 -2.80 10.10 21.90
C GLY A 113 -2.40 9.90 23.37
N ARG A 114 -3.13 9.06 24.11
CA ARG A 114 -2.79 8.70 25.49
C ARG A 114 -1.48 7.93 25.62
N LEU A 115 -1.09 7.24 24.58
CA LEU A 115 0.17 6.48 24.52
C LEU A 115 1.34 7.34 23.96
N ASN A 116 1.12 8.64 23.71
CA ASN A 116 2.05 9.53 23.02
C ASN A 116 2.56 8.97 21.67
N ARG A 117 1.73 8.24 20.96
CA ARG A 117 2.03 7.64 19.66
C ARG A 117 0.99 8.05 18.61
N PRO A 118 0.91 9.33 18.21
CA PRO A 118 -0.03 9.74 17.18
C PRO A 118 0.19 8.93 15.91
N SER A 119 -0.88 8.38 15.36
CA SER A 119 -0.83 7.53 14.15
C SER A 119 -1.76 8.05 13.06
N ASN A 120 -1.33 7.88 11.81
CA ASN A 120 -2.19 8.02 10.64
C ASN A 120 -2.97 6.70 10.47
N LEU A 121 -4.23 6.71 10.86
CA LEU A 121 -5.05 5.50 10.92
C LEU A 121 -5.73 5.24 9.58
N LEU A 122 -5.69 3.99 9.13
CA LEU A 122 -6.56 3.46 8.10
C LEU A 122 -7.37 2.33 8.71
N ALA A 123 -8.62 2.62 9.06
CA ALA A 123 -9.52 1.65 9.68
C ALA A 123 -10.54 1.13 8.65
N TRP A 124 -10.74 -0.19 8.57
CA TRP A 124 -11.71 -0.78 7.67
C TRP A 124 -12.39 -2.02 8.26
N PRO A 125 -13.69 -2.25 7.94
CA PRO A 125 -14.38 -3.47 8.30
C PRO A 125 -13.97 -4.63 7.40
N GLN A 126 -13.73 -5.80 8.00
CA GLN A 126 -13.44 -7.04 7.29
C GLN A 126 -14.52 -8.10 7.52
N SER A 127 -14.58 -9.10 6.65
CA SER A 127 -15.55 -10.19 6.75
C SER A 127 -15.21 -11.19 7.86
N ASN A 128 -13.93 -11.34 8.17
CA ASN A 128 -13.44 -12.24 9.21
C ASN A 128 -13.69 -11.64 10.60
N TYR A 129 -14.01 -12.50 11.57
CA TYR A 129 -14.14 -12.08 12.96
C TYR A 129 -12.75 -11.97 13.60
N ASN A 130 -12.07 -10.86 13.28
CA ASN A 130 -10.75 -10.58 13.80
C ASN A 130 -10.55 -9.07 13.96
N PHE A 131 -9.86 -8.66 15.03
CA PHE A 131 -9.40 -7.29 15.26
C PHE A 131 -7.89 -7.29 15.10
N THR A 132 -7.35 -6.42 14.24
CA THR A 132 -5.92 -6.34 14.05
C THR A 132 -5.45 -4.90 13.94
N ILE A 133 -4.23 -4.64 14.40
CA ILE A 133 -3.47 -3.43 14.16
C ILE A 133 -2.15 -3.86 13.51
N ARG A 134 -1.81 -3.27 12.36
CA ARG A 134 -0.59 -3.58 11.63
C ARG A 134 0.10 -2.31 11.13
N PRO A 135 1.38 -2.11 11.41
CA PRO A 135 2.12 -0.95 10.92
C PRO A 135 2.37 -1.06 9.40
N LEU A 136 1.68 -0.21 8.62
CA LEU A 136 1.78 -0.18 7.15
C LEU A 136 3.21 0.04 6.68
N VAL A 137 3.91 1.01 7.27
CA VAL A 137 5.30 1.34 6.88
C VAL A 137 6.24 0.14 7.03
N ARG A 138 6.06 -0.67 8.08
CA ARG A 138 6.87 -1.90 8.29
C ARG A 138 6.64 -2.90 7.15
N VAL A 139 5.38 -3.10 6.76
CA VAL A 139 5.04 -4.00 5.63
C VAL A 139 5.66 -3.49 4.33
N LEU A 140 5.51 -2.20 4.04
CA LEU A 140 6.08 -1.59 2.85
C LEU A 140 7.60 -1.67 2.81
N LYS A 141 8.30 -1.39 3.93
CA LYS A 141 9.76 -1.51 4.01
C LYS A 141 10.25 -2.93 3.70
N VAL A 142 9.55 -3.96 4.17
CA VAL A 142 9.88 -5.35 3.84
C VAL A 142 9.68 -5.61 2.34
N MET A 143 8.57 -5.15 1.76
CA MET A 143 8.30 -5.33 0.32
C MET A 143 9.36 -4.67 -0.55
N PHE A 144 9.65 -3.40 -0.30
CA PHE A 144 10.61 -2.62 -1.08
C PHE A 144 12.07 -3.00 -0.83
N GLY A 145 12.39 -3.48 0.37
CA GLY A 145 13.73 -3.96 0.72
C GLY A 145 14.25 -5.09 -0.18
N ASN A 146 13.34 -5.86 -0.78
CA ASN A 146 13.68 -6.90 -1.74
C ASN A 146 14.28 -6.36 -3.06
N LEU A 147 14.06 -5.08 -3.39
CA LEU A 147 14.65 -4.43 -4.58
C LEU A 147 16.09 -3.95 -4.34
N GLY A 148 16.60 -4.09 -3.12
CA GLY A 148 17.89 -3.53 -2.69
C GLY A 148 17.80 -2.06 -2.26
N PRO A 149 18.92 -1.50 -1.77
CA PRO A 149 18.98 -0.13 -1.28
C PRO A 149 18.58 0.90 -2.35
N ASP A 150 17.78 1.90 -1.95
CA ASP A 150 17.33 2.98 -2.83
C ASP A 150 17.12 4.27 -2.02
N ALA A 151 17.94 5.29 -2.32
CA ALA A 151 17.88 6.57 -1.62
C ALA A 151 16.55 7.31 -1.81
N ASP A 152 15.89 7.15 -2.97
CA ASP A 152 14.61 7.81 -3.23
C ASP A 152 13.49 7.14 -2.43
N ILE A 153 13.50 5.82 -2.33
CA ILE A 153 12.56 5.06 -1.47
C ILE A 153 12.77 5.43 0.00
N ASP A 154 14.01 5.47 0.45
CA ASP A 154 14.34 5.85 1.83
C ASP A 154 13.90 7.29 2.12
N ALA A 155 14.08 8.22 1.18
CA ALA A 155 13.62 9.60 1.29
C ALA A 155 12.10 9.69 1.45
N VAL A 156 11.33 8.90 0.71
CA VAL A 156 9.87 8.82 0.90
C VAL A 156 9.54 8.34 2.31
N PHE A 157 10.13 7.24 2.78
CA PHE A 157 9.87 6.76 4.14
C PHE A 157 10.26 7.75 5.23
N GLN A 158 11.26 8.62 4.97
CA GLN A 158 11.65 9.70 5.89
C GLN A 158 10.67 10.89 5.83
N ALA A 159 10.11 11.21 4.67
CA ALA A 159 9.16 12.30 4.49
C ALA A 159 7.83 12.03 5.19
N TYR A 160 7.39 10.77 5.22
CA TYR A 160 6.17 10.35 5.90
C TYR A 160 6.47 9.98 7.36
N THR A 161 6.61 11.02 8.19
CA THR A 161 6.88 10.86 9.63
C THR A 161 5.66 10.37 10.41
N GLY A 162 5.91 9.55 11.42
CA GLY A 162 4.90 8.97 12.28
C GLY A 162 4.41 7.59 11.78
N PRO A 163 3.78 6.83 12.67
CA PRO A 163 3.22 5.54 12.30
C PRO A 163 2.02 5.70 11.38
N HIS A 164 1.89 4.78 10.44
CA HIS A 164 0.72 4.56 9.60
C HIS A 164 0.20 3.17 9.95
N ASP A 165 -0.94 3.10 10.62
CA ASP A 165 -1.45 1.84 11.13
C ASP A 165 -2.72 1.42 10.39
N LEU A 166 -2.69 0.18 9.91
CA LEU A 166 -3.83 -0.51 9.34
C LEU A 166 -4.62 -1.15 10.50
N VAL A 167 -5.86 -0.71 10.68
CA VAL A 167 -6.75 -1.19 11.72
C VAL A 167 -7.92 -1.92 11.08
N SER A 168 -8.07 -3.21 11.36
CA SER A 168 -9.24 -3.95 10.88
C SER A 168 -10.13 -4.43 12.01
N PHE A 169 -11.43 -4.51 11.73
CA PHE A 169 -12.45 -4.97 12.67
C PHE A 169 -13.52 -5.78 11.94
N PRO A 170 -14.21 -6.70 12.65
CA PRO A 170 -15.30 -7.45 12.04
C PRO A 170 -16.44 -6.52 11.62
N ARG A 171 -16.90 -6.65 10.38
CA ARG A 171 -18.00 -5.83 9.84
C ARG A 171 -19.27 -5.94 10.68
N ILE A 172 -19.53 -7.11 11.26
CA ILE A 172 -20.69 -7.36 12.13
C ILE A 172 -20.62 -6.56 13.43
N GLU A 173 -19.43 -6.17 13.88
CA GLU A 173 -19.19 -5.40 15.09
C GLU A 173 -19.09 -3.89 14.86
N ARG A 174 -19.34 -3.44 13.64
CA ARG A 174 -19.19 -2.04 13.21
C ARG A 174 -19.83 -1.04 14.17
N ASP A 175 -21.04 -1.34 14.66
CA ASP A 175 -21.82 -0.44 15.52
C ASP A 175 -21.75 -0.85 17.00
N ASN A 176 -20.94 -1.86 17.33
CA ASN A 176 -20.80 -2.37 18.69
C ASN A 176 -19.62 -1.70 19.43
N VAL A 177 -19.88 -0.55 20.05
CA VAL A 177 -18.86 0.24 20.76
C VAL A 177 -18.15 -0.57 21.87
N ARG A 178 -18.82 -1.57 22.47
CA ARG A 178 -18.20 -2.40 23.52
C ARG A 178 -17.06 -3.25 22.98
N MET A 179 -17.17 -3.72 21.75
CA MET A 179 -16.12 -4.52 21.10
C MET A 179 -14.89 -3.68 20.75
N TYR A 180 -15.01 -2.36 20.68
CA TYR A 180 -13.87 -1.49 20.46
C TYR A 180 -12.84 -1.51 21.60
N ALA A 181 -13.21 -1.99 22.78
CA ALA A 181 -12.25 -2.25 23.86
C ALA A 181 -11.19 -3.29 23.51
N VAL A 182 -11.48 -4.19 22.55
CA VAL A 182 -10.51 -5.17 22.04
C VAL A 182 -9.30 -4.47 21.42
N PHE A 183 -9.49 -3.31 20.79
CA PHE A 183 -8.36 -2.54 20.26
C PHE A 183 -7.35 -2.09 21.32
N GLY A 184 -7.79 -1.84 22.55
CA GLY A 184 -6.89 -1.58 23.66
C GLY A 184 -5.95 -2.76 23.96
N HIS A 185 -6.46 -3.98 23.81
CA HIS A 185 -5.68 -5.22 23.94
C HIS A 185 -4.69 -5.38 22.77
N GLU A 186 -5.14 -5.22 21.52
CA GLU A 186 -4.29 -5.32 20.34
C GLU A 186 -3.17 -4.27 20.34
N MET A 187 -3.48 -3.04 20.76
CA MET A 187 -2.47 -2.00 20.94
C MET A 187 -1.45 -2.36 22.02
N GLY A 188 -1.84 -3.08 23.05
CA GLY A 188 -0.95 -3.60 24.09
C GLY A 188 0.11 -4.55 23.50
N HIS A 189 -0.27 -5.42 22.57
CA HIS A 189 0.66 -6.30 21.88
C HIS A 189 1.66 -5.52 21.02
N GLU A 190 1.20 -4.56 20.21
CA GLU A 190 2.09 -3.72 19.38
C GLU A 190 3.09 -2.91 20.20
N ILE A 191 2.69 -2.46 21.39
CA ILE A 191 3.57 -1.74 22.31
C ILE A 191 4.60 -2.71 22.89
N ALA A 192 4.18 -3.90 23.35
CA ALA A 192 5.07 -4.90 23.93
C ALA A 192 6.12 -5.36 22.91
N ASP A 193 5.73 -5.61 21.66
CA ASP A 193 6.64 -5.99 20.58
C ASP A 193 7.63 -4.86 20.24
N GLY A 194 7.22 -3.60 20.36
CA GLY A 194 8.09 -2.44 20.16
C GLY A 194 9.13 -2.22 21.26
N PHE A 195 8.95 -2.82 22.45
CA PHE A 195 9.94 -2.79 23.54
C PHE A 195 10.92 -3.96 23.48
N LEU A 196 10.63 -5.02 22.73
CA LEU A 196 11.44 -6.23 22.62
C LEU A 196 12.38 -6.23 21.41
N ASN A 197 12.28 -5.26 20.50
CA ASN A 197 13.11 -5.05 19.32
C ASN A 197 13.88 -3.73 19.38
#